data_241db7e21ec530929229c0bccb8c5e22
#
_entry.id   241db7e21ec530929229c0bccb8c5e22
#
_cell.length_a   1.000
_cell.length_b   1.000
_cell.length_c   1.000
_cell.angle_alpha   90.00
_cell.angle_beta   90.00
_cell.angle_gamma   90.00
#
_symmetry.space_group_name_H-M   'P 1'
#
loop_
_entity.id
_entity.type
_entity.pdbx_description
1 polymer ?
#
loop_
_entity_poly.entity_id
_entity_poly.type
_entity_poly.pdbx_seq_one_letter_code
_entity_poly.pdbx_strand_id
1 'polypeptide(L)'
;DVIVSPGDVIESHKRMTLKVKEVLEADGIPVMLGGDHSITYANVRAFAKKFKNIGMIHFDTHADCAPQGLTGFKYDHGAHIRRIMEMGCMKGKNYSLVGPRGYWPGRDLYKWMCDQDFQWFTMLDVEELGIDYIAKEIADRANDGTDGVYLSWDIDSFDPAYAPGTGEPEPNGLTSREGIRMIRQLSKSFDPDRFAMDLVEIAPAYDVSDNSSYNGGITSGLGQRLIIELLAGLSLTKRGLNEGDPVRPKDYRGKGNTYNFGNPRAEIPKRD
;
A
#
# COMPACT_ATOMS: atom_id res chain seq x y z
N ASP A 1 -12.11 1.54 -14.36
CA ASP A 1 -10.99 2.45 -14.67
C ASP A 1 -11.41 3.90 -14.54
N VAL A 2 -10.45 4.78 -14.24
CA VAL A 2 -10.67 6.23 -14.22
C VAL A 2 -10.05 6.83 -15.47
N ILE A 3 -10.87 7.53 -16.25
CA ILE A 3 -10.39 8.27 -17.43
C ILE A 3 -9.77 9.57 -16.92
N VAL A 4 -8.45 9.66 -16.96
CA VAL A 4 -7.71 10.87 -16.59
C VAL A 4 -7.84 11.97 -17.64
N SER A 5 -7.63 13.21 -17.24
CA SER A 5 -7.57 14.37 -18.13
C SER A 5 -6.10 14.69 -18.43
N PRO A 6 -5.59 14.38 -19.62
CA PRO A 6 -4.18 14.64 -19.93
C PRO A 6 -3.84 16.12 -19.73
N GLY A 7 -2.79 16.39 -18.96
CA GLY A 7 -2.32 17.76 -18.66
C GLY A 7 -3.16 18.51 -17.62
N ASP A 8 -4.23 17.91 -17.06
CA ASP A 8 -5.03 18.50 -15.98
C ASP A 8 -5.10 17.55 -14.78
N VAL A 9 -4.12 17.66 -13.88
CA VAL A 9 -4.03 16.86 -12.66
C VAL A 9 -5.22 17.13 -11.73
N ILE A 10 -5.70 18.37 -11.65
CA ILE A 10 -6.81 18.73 -10.76
C ILE A 10 -8.10 18.03 -11.19
N GLU A 11 -8.41 18.06 -12.49
CA GLU A 11 -9.58 17.35 -13.02
C GLU A 11 -9.41 15.83 -12.90
N SER A 12 -8.21 15.31 -13.15
CA SER A 12 -7.90 13.88 -12.95
C SER A 12 -8.12 13.45 -11.50
N HIS A 13 -7.58 14.20 -10.53
CA HIS A 13 -7.78 13.94 -9.10
C HIS A 13 -9.26 14.02 -8.68
N LYS A 14 -10.02 14.93 -9.28
CA LYS A 14 -11.46 15.02 -9.02
C LYS A 14 -12.19 13.75 -9.46
N ARG A 15 -11.89 13.25 -10.66
CA ARG A 15 -12.48 12.00 -11.18
C ARG A 15 -12.11 10.79 -10.34
N MET A 16 -10.84 10.68 -9.91
CA MET A 16 -10.38 9.62 -8.99
C MET A 16 -11.14 9.68 -7.66
N THR A 17 -11.23 10.87 -7.05
CA THR A 17 -11.97 11.07 -5.81
C THR A 17 -13.44 10.61 -5.93
N LEU A 18 -14.10 10.90 -7.07
CA LEU A 18 -15.49 10.47 -7.31
C LEU A 18 -15.58 8.95 -7.43
N LYS A 19 -14.62 8.31 -8.12
CA LYS A 19 -14.62 6.86 -8.29
C LYS A 19 -14.38 6.12 -6.97
N VAL A 20 -13.45 6.59 -6.14
CA VAL A 20 -13.24 6.03 -4.79
C VAL A 20 -14.49 6.20 -3.92
N LYS A 21 -15.15 7.36 -4.02
CA LYS A 21 -16.41 7.60 -3.33
C LYS A 21 -17.50 6.59 -3.74
N GLU A 22 -17.64 6.29 -5.04
CA GLU A 22 -18.61 5.28 -5.53
C GLU A 22 -18.35 3.90 -4.91
N VAL A 23 -17.07 3.48 -4.81
CA VAL A 23 -16.70 2.20 -4.18
C VAL A 23 -17.08 2.18 -2.70
N LEU A 24 -16.79 3.28 -1.97
CA LEU A 24 -17.10 3.40 -0.55
C LEU A 24 -18.62 3.46 -0.28
N GLU A 25 -19.40 4.05 -1.18
CA GLU A 25 -20.88 4.11 -1.08
C GLU A 25 -21.53 2.75 -1.38
N ALA A 26 -20.84 1.89 -2.11
CA ALA A 26 -21.24 0.50 -2.37
C ALA A 26 -20.71 -0.50 -1.29
N ASP A 27 -20.19 0.01 -0.17
CA ASP A 27 -19.55 -0.79 0.89
C ASP A 27 -18.42 -1.71 0.39
N GLY A 28 -17.78 -1.29 -0.71
CA GLY A 28 -16.58 -1.94 -1.25
C GLY A 28 -15.32 -1.44 -0.55
N ILE A 29 -14.26 -2.27 -0.61
CA ILE A 29 -12.92 -1.90 -0.17
C ILE A 29 -12.19 -1.25 -1.35
N PRO A 30 -11.85 0.05 -1.30
CA PRO A 30 -11.09 0.68 -2.38
C PRO A 30 -9.66 0.15 -2.42
N VAL A 31 -9.28 -0.43 -3.56
CA VAL A 31 -7.90 -0.81 -3.88
C VAL A 31 -7.58 -0.17 -5.23
N MET A 32 -6.77 0.88 -5.21
CA MET A 32 -6.42 1.64 -6.40
C MET A 32 -5.08 1.15 -6.96
N LEU A 33 -5.02 0.96 -8.26
CA LEU A 33 -3.82 0.51 -8.95
C LEU A 33 -3.35 1.59 -9.90
N GLY A 34 -2.11 1.96 -9.72
CA GLY A 34 -1.36 2.71 -10.71
C GLY A 34 -1.47 4.21 -10.63
N GLY A 35 -0.77 4.80 -11.58
CA GLY A 35 -0.43 6.20 -11.58
C GLY A 35 0.78 6.50 -10.71
N ASP A 36 1.20 7.74 -10.79
CA ASP A 36 2.19 8.30 -9.89
C ASP A 36 1.62 8.50 -8.47
N HIS A 37 2.47 8.75 -7.50
CA HIS A 37 2.06 8.85 -6.09
C HIS A 37 1.15 10.04 -5.77
N SER A 38 0.94 10.98 -6.70
CA SER A 38 0.01 12.11 -6.51
C SER A 38 -1.43 11.65 -6.35
N ILE A 39 -1.80 10.48 -6.89
CA ILE A 39 -3.17 9.95 -6.83
C ILE A 39 -3.63 9.67 -5.40
N THR A 40 -2.70 9.34 -4.50
CA THR A 40 -2.99 9.06 -3.09
C THR A 40 -3.74 10.21 -2.42
N TYR A 41 -3.37 11.46 -2.70
CA TYR A 41 -4.12 12.61 -2.21
C TYR A 41 -5.58 12.61 -2.69
N ALA A 42 -5.81 12.27 -3.96
CA ALA A 42 -7.16 12.21 -4.53
C ALA A 42 -8.00 11.11 -3.90
N ASN A 43 -7.39 9.96 -3.64
CA ASN A 43 -8.01 8.79 -3.04
C ASN A 43 -8.37 9.05 -1.57
N VAL A 44 -7.41 9.57 -0.81
CA VAL A 44 -7.61 9.92 0.62
C VAL A 44 -8.70 10.99 0.78
N ARG A 45 -8.86 11.93 -0.14
CA ARG A 45 -9.97 12.91 -0.11
C ARG A 45 -11.35 12.27 -0.04
N ALA A 46 -11.58 11.17 -0.75
CA ALA A 46 -12.84 10.43 -0.67
C ALA A 46 -12.92 9.62 0.63
N PHE A 47 -11.83 8.93 0.98
CA PHE A 47 -11.75 8.11 2.19
C PHE A 47 -11.98 8.94 3.46
N ALA A 48 -11.31 10.08 3.58
CA ALA A 48 -11.44 11.00 4.71
C ALA A 48 -12.81 11.68 4.85
N LYS A 49 -13.64 11.66 3.82
CA LYS A 49 -15.04 12.10 3.95
C LYS A 49 -15.91 11.08 4.68
N LYS A 50 -15.63 9.80 4.53
CA LYS A 50 -16.32 8.71 5.25
C LYS A 50 -15.69 8.49 6.63
N PHE A 51 -14.36 8.46 6.70
CA PHE A 51 -13.56 8.22 7.92
C PHE A 51 -12.78 9.49 8.27
N LYS A 52 -13.33 10.32 9.15
CA LYS A 52 -12.85 11.70 9.38
C LYS A 52 -11.47 11.79 10.02
N ASN A 53 -11.10 10.79 10.82
CA ASN A 53 -9.80 10.70 11.48
C ASN A 53 -9.12 9.41 11.03
N ILE A 54 -8.16 9.51 10.12
CA ILE A 54 -7.52 8.35 9.51
C ILE A 54 -6.13 8.10 10.07
N GLY A 55 -5.76 6.82 10.13
CA GLY A 55 -4.37 6.41 10.20
C GLY A 55 -3.83 6.10 8.81
N MET A 56 -2.53 6.28 8.62
CA MET A 56 -1.90 6.01 7.33
C MET A 56 -0.58 5.29 7.49
N ILE A 57 -0.41 4.24 6.69
CA ILE A 57 0.85 3.52 6.53
C ILE A 57 1.34 3.78 5.11
N HIS A 58 2.58 4.20 4.98
CA HIS A 58 3.21 4.59 3.73
C HIS A 58 4.50 3.78 3.55
N PHE A 59 4.57 2.97 2.50
CA PHE A 59 5.79 2.29 2.06
C PHE A 59 6.36 3.07 0.90
N ASP A 60 7.61 3.52 1.03
CA ASP A 60 8.25 4.37 0.05
C ASP A 60 9.74 4.53 0.35
N THR A 61 10.56 4.71 -0.67
CA THR A 61 11.92 5.17 -0.48
C THR A 61 12.00 6.67 -0.20
N HIS A 62 10.96 7.42 -0.60
CA HIS A 62 10.86 8.86 -0.47
C HIS A 62 9.93 9.28 0.67
N ALA A 63 10.03 10.51 1.11
CA ALA A 63 9.16 11.03 2.17
C ALA A 63 7.86 11.65 1.63
N ASP A 64 7.82 12.01 0.38
CA ASP A 64 6.70 12.56 -0.41
C ASP A 64 5.86 13.64 0.28
N CYS A 65 6.52 14.44 1.09
CA CYS A 65 5.91 15.48 1.92
C CYS A 65 6.48 16.88 1.65
N ALA A 66 7.05 17.09 0.45
CA ALA A 66 7.51 18.39 0.02
C ALA A 66 6.39 19.45 0.01
N PRO A 67 6.69 20.73 0.19
CA PRO A 67 5.69 21.79 0.08
C PRO A 67 5.10 21.88 -1.33
N GLN A 68 5.88 21.49 -2.33
CA GLN A 68 5.51 21.42 -3.75
C GLN A 68 6.54 20.56 -4.49
N GLY A 69 6.18 20.03 -5.67
CA GLY A 69 7.11 19.32 -6.53
C GLY A 69 8.17 20.22 -7.16
N LEU A 70 9.11 19.61 -7.88
CA LEU A 70 10.23 20.31 -8.53
C LEU A 70 9.77 21.41 -9.51
N THR A 71 8.61 21.24 -10.12
CA THR A 71 8.00 22.23 -11.04
C THR A 71 7.26 23.36 -10.34
N GLY A 72 7.22 23.37 -9.01
CA GLY A 72 6.43 24.31 -8.22
C GLY A 72 4.95 23.93 -8.10
N PHE A 73 4.54 22.77 -8.60
CA PHE A 73 3.16 22.31 -8.54
C PHE A 73 2.87 21.59 -7.20
N LYS A 74 1.72 21.91 -6.59
CA LYS A 74 1.40 21.42 -5.25
C LYS A 74 0.84 19.99 -5.23
N TYR A 75 0.22 19.55 -6.32
CA TYR A 75 -0.42 18.23 -6.43
C TYR A 75 0.48 17.28 -7.21
N ASP A 76 1.69 17.12 -6.72
CA ASP A 76 2.80 16.38 -7.29
C ASP A 76 3.01 15.08 -6.49
N HIS A 77 3.63 14.06 -7.11
CA HIS A 77 3.91 12.79 -6.45
C HIS A 77 4.75 12.98 -5.18
N GLY A 78 5.77 13.84 -5.20
CA GLY A 78 6.61 14.15 -4.03
C GLY A 78 5.96 15.04 -2.97
N ALA A 79 4.66 15.39 -3.08
CA ALA A 79 4.00 16.36 -2.21
C ALA A 79 2.67 15.88 -1.61
N HIS A 80 2.22 14.68 -1.92
CA HIS A 80 0.87 14.22 -1.56
C HIS A 80 0.67 14.08 -0.04
N ILE A 81 1.66 13.65 0.72
CA ILE A 81 1.56 13.56 2.20
C ILE A 81 1.34 14.93 2.82
N ARG A 82 2.03 15.96 2.32
CA ARG A 82 1.79 17.35 2.76
C ARG A 82 0.35 17.77 2.52
N ARG A 83 -0.19 17.45 1.35
CA ARG A 83 -1.60 17.78 1.00
C ARG A 83 -2.59 17.07 1.91
N ILE A 84 -2.31 15.81 2.26
CA ILE A 84 -3.15 15.04 3.19
C ILE A 84 -3.11 15.65 4.61
N MET A 85 -1.94 16.02 5.09
CA MET A 85 -1.80 16.69 6.40
C MET A 85 -2.57 18.02 6.44
N GLU A 86 -2.51 18.82 5.36
CA GLU A 86 -3.23 20.08 5.26
C GLU A 86 -4.77 19.92 5.26
N MET A 87 -5.30 18.73 4.94
CA MET A 87 -6.73 18.45 5.06
C MET A 87 -7.19 18.32 6.51
N GLY A 88 -6.28 18.12 7.47
CA GLY A 88 -6.59 17.95 8.89
C GLY A 88 -7.34 16.65 9.24
N CYS A 89 -7.34 15.67 8.35
CA CYS A 89 -7.99 14.37 8.54
C CYS A 89 -7.07 13.32 9.16
N MET A 90 -5.79 13.63 9.34
CA MET A 90 -4.77 12.73 9.88
C MET A 90 -3.92 13.47 10.91
N LYS A 91 -3.60 12.81 12.00
CA LYS A 91 -2.60 13.30 12.98
C LYS A 91 -1.26 12.63 12.66
N GLY A 92 -0.15 13.36 12.81
CA GLY A 92 1.16 12.80 12.52
C GLY A 92 1.50 11.55 13.34
N LYS A 93 1.05 11.48 14.60
CA LYS A 93 1.21 10.27 15.42
C LYS A 93 0.55 9.01 14.81
N ASN A 94 -0.40 9.16 13.90
CA ASN A 94 -1.09 8.06 13.21
C ASN A 94 -0.53 7.79 11.80
N TYR A 95 0.58 8.45 11.46
CA TYR A 95 1.29 8.23 10.20
C TYR A 95 2.61 7.50 10.43
N SER A 96 2.90 6.52 9.57
CA SER A 96 4.18 5.81 9.55
C SER A 96 4.69 5.66 8.13
N LEU A 97 5.97 5.97 7.92
CA LEU A 97 6.70 5.74 6.67
C LEU A 97 7.67 4.57 6.86
N VAL A 98 7.72 3.64 5.92
CA VAL A 98 8.63 2.48 5.95
C VAL A 98 9.44 2.42 4.67
N GLY A 99 10.76 2.36 4.81
CA GLY A 99 11.68 2.19 3.70
C GLY A 99 12.47 3.42 3.26
N PRO A 100 12.37 4.62 3.92
CA PRO A 100 13.05 5.80 3.45
C PRO A 100 14.58 5.60 3.46
N ARG A 101 15.21 6.02 2.34
CA ARG A 101 16.64 5.90 2.13
C ARG A 101 17.12 6.90 1.06
N GLY A 102 18.37 6.80 0.62
CA GLY A 102 18.94 7.74 -0.34
C GLY A 102 19.31 9.08 0.29
N TYR A 103 19.25 10.16 -0.50
CA TYR A 103 19.66 11.52 -0.10
C TYR A 103 18.51 12.42 0.35
N TRP A 104 17.33 11.89 0.38
CA TRP A 104 16.10 12.59 0.71
C TRP A 104 15.54 12.09 2.06
N PRO A 105 14.97 12.94 2.93
CA PRO A 105 14.68 14.36 2.72
C PRO A 105 15.85 15.27 3.10
N GLY A 106 15.84 16.48 2.52
CA GLY A 106 16.72 17.56 2.96
C GLY A 106 16.36 18.06 4.37
N ARG A 107 17.28 18.82 5.00
CA ARG A 107 17.20 19.25 6.41
C ARG A 107 15.87 19.90 6.80
N ASP A 108 15.34 20.80 5.98
CA ASP A 108 14.13 21.55 6.29
C ASP A 108 12.88 20.65 6.27
N LEU A 109 12.85 19.71 5.32
CA LEU A 109 11.77 18.75 5.24
C LEU A 109 11.83 17.75 6.38
N TYR A 110 13.03 17.24 6.70
CA TYR A 110 13.24 16.40 7.88
C TYR A 110 12.74 17.08 9.17
N LYS A 111 13.09 18.36 9.36
CA LYS A 111 12.60 19.14 10.50
C LYS A 111 11.06 19.19 10.50
N TRP A 112 10.45 19.46 9.35
CA TRP A 112 9.00 19.51 9.25
C TRP A 112 8.36 18.17 9.62
N MET A 113 8.93 17.03 9.18
CA MET A 113 8.43 15.69 9.54
C MET A 113 8.48 15.47 11.07
N CYS A 114 9.57 15.88 11.72
CA CYS A 114 9.68 15.85 13.19
C CYS A 114 8.61 16.72 13.86
N ASP A 115 8.40 17.94 13.37
CA ASP A 115 7.40 18.87 13.90
C ASP A 115 5.95 18.34 13.73
N GLN A 116 5.71 17.41 12.79
CA GLN A 116 4.42 16.73 12.61
C GLN A 116 4.24 15.49 13.49
N ASP A 117 5.25 15.06 14.25
CA ASP A 117 5.23 13.80 15.01
C ASP A 117 5.10 12.55 14.12
N PHE A 118 5.74 12.57 12.95
CA PHE A 118 5.79 11.43 12.05
C PHE A 118 6.68 10.32 12.60
N GLN A 119 6.27 9.07 12.42
CA GLN A 119 7.12 7.91 12.59
C GLN A 119 7.67 7.47 11.24
N TRP A 120 8.94 7.12 11.19
CA TRP A 120 9.52 6.42 10.04
C TRP A 120 10.47 5.31 10.49
N PHE A 121 10.56 4.30 9.65
CA PHE A 121 11.46 3.18 9.79
C PHE A 121 12.33 3.10 8.54
N THR A 122 13.61 3.45 8.68
CA THR A 122 14.60 3.33 7.60
C THR A 122 14.87 1.86 7.29
N MET A 123 15.59 1.58 6.19
CA MET A 123 16.00 0.21 5.91
C MET A 123 16.97 -0.34 6.96
N LEU A 124 17.71 0.51 7.67
CA LEU A 124 18.51 0.09 8.83
C LEU A 124 17.61 -0.36 9.98
N ASP A 125 16.52 0.35 10.25
CA ASP A 125 15.55 -0.07 11.27
C ASP A 125 14.88 -1.40 10.88
N VAL A 126 14.61 -1.62 9.58
CA VAL A 126 14.07 -2.88 9.07
C VAL A 126 15.03 -4.04 9.34
N GLU A 127 16.32 -3.83 9.12
CA GLU A 127 17.38 -4.82 9.39
C GLU A 127 17.51 -5.11 10.89
N GLU A 128 17.52 -4.09 11.74
CA GLU A 128 17.76 -4.22 13.18
C GLU A 128 16.53 -4.72 13.95
N LEU A 129 15.34 -4.23 13.64
CA LEU A 129 14.11 -4.53 14.38
C LEU A 129 13.32 -5.70 13.79
N GLY A 130 13.45 -5.91 12.50
CA GLY A 130 12.76 -6.97 11.76
C GLY A 130 11.31 -6.63 11.41
N ILE A 131 10.84 -7.30 10.35
CA ILE A 131 9.54 -7.06 9.70
C ILE A 131 8.34 -7.23 10.66
N ASP A 132 8.37 -8.22 11.54
CA ASP A 132 7.23 -8.51 12.42
C ASP A 132 7.02 -7.43 13.47
N TYR A 133 8.12 -6.90 14.02
CA TYR A 133 8.06 -5.79 14.98
C TYR A 133 7.51 -4.53 14.30
N ILE A 134 8.08 -4.17 13.14
CA ILE A 134 7.66 -2.97 12.42
C ILE A 134 6.21 -3.08 11.98
N ALA A 135 5.78 -4.23 11.43
CA ALA A 135 4.40 -4.43 11.02
C ALA A 135 3.41 -4.22 12.17
N LYS A 136 3.75 -4.73 13.35
CA LYS A 136 2.93 -4.52 14.55
C LYS A 136 2.89 -3.05 14.96
N GLU A 137 4.02 -2.40 15.04
CA GLU A 137 4.15 -1.01 15.49
C GLU A 137 3.39 -0.04 14.58
N ILE A 138 3.56 -0.15 13.26
CA ILE A 138 2.86 0.71 12.30
C ILE A 138 1.35 0.44 12.27
N ALA A 139 0.92 -0.82 12.46
CA ALA A 139 -0.49 -1.15 12.55
C ALA A 139 -1.12 -0.58 13.82
N ASP A 140 -0.46 -0.71 14.97
CA ASP A 140 -0.94 -0.16 16.24
C ASP A 140 -1.09 1.37 16.15
N ARG A 141 -0.09 2.08 15.61
CA ARG A 141 -0.15 3.54 15.40
C ARG A 141 -1.28 3.95 14.46
N ALA A 142 -1.42 3.26 13.33
CA ALA A 142 -2.45 3.59 12.36
C ALA A 142 -3.86 3.36 12.91
N ASN A 143 -4.05 2.41 13.81
CA ASN A 143 -5.34 2.10 14.43
C ASN A 143 -5.62 2.92 15.72
N ASP A 144 -4.63 3.64 16.30
CA ASP A 144 -4.78 4.33 17.59
C ASP A 144 -5.77 5.49 17.52
N GLY A 145 -7.02 5.23 17.89
CA GLY A 145 -8.10 6.20 17.94
C GLY A 145 -8.49 6.77 16.57
N THR A 146 -8.32 5.99 15.50
CA THR A 146 -8.70 6.37 14.12
C THR A 146 -10.01 5.72 13.70
N ASP A 147 -10.68 6.34 12.73
CA ASP A 147 -11.94 5.84 12.17
C ASP A 147 -11.72 4.85 11.03
N GLY A 148 -10.54 4.87 10.41
CA GLY A 148 -10.16 3.99 9.32
C GLY A 148 -8.68 4.09 8.98
N VAL A 149 -8.14 3.09 8.31
CA VAL A 149 -6.72 3.00 7.93
C VAL A 149 -6.56 3.04 6.43
N TYR A 150 -5.65 3.87 5.96
CA TYR A 150 -5.23 3.96 4.57
C TYR A 150 -3.80 3.42 4.42
N LEU A 151 -3.61 2.47 3.51
CA LEU A 151 -2.29 1.94 3.15
C LEU A 151 -1.89 2.46 1.78
N SER A 152 -0.82 3.23 1.69
CA SER A 152 -0.19 3.64 0.44
C SER A 152 1.10 2.87 0.24
N TRP A 153 1.23 2.21 -0.91
CA TRP A 153 2.41 1.43 -1.21
C TRP A 153 3.04 1.89 -2.52
N ASP A 154 4.16 2.62 -2.39
CA ASP A 154 5.03 2.88 -3.51
C ASP A 154 5.87 1.63 -3.80
N ILE A 155 5.94 1.24 -5.07
CA ILE A 155 6.68 0.04 -5.46
C ILE A 155 8.19 0.23 -5.33
N ASP A 156 8.69 1.47 -5.32
CA ASP A 156 10.10 1.78 -5.15
C ASP A 156 10.63 1.61 -3.72
N SER A 157 9.72 1.37 -2.74
CA SER A 157 10.11 0.87 -1.42
C SER A 157 10.91 -0.44 -1.49
N PHE A 158 10.71 -1.21 -2.56
CA PHE A 158 11.51 -2.40 -2.85
C PHE A 158 12.88 -2.05 -3.43
N ASP A 159 13.84 -2.95 -3.22
CA ASP A 159 15.12 -2.88 -3.90
C ASP A 159 14.94 -3.06 -5.42
N PRO A 160 15.67 -2.30 -6.27
CA PRO A 160 15.59 -2.43 -7.73
C PRO A 160 15.88 -3.82 -8.28
N ALA A 161 16.53 -4.70 -7.49
CA ALA A 161 16.71 -6.10 -7.85
C ALA A 161 15.39 -6.88 -7.87
N TYR A 162 14.35 -6.41 -7.18
CA TYR A 162 13.02 -7.02 -7.09
C TYR A 162 11.94 -6.20 -7.79
N ALA A 163 12.11 -4.88 -7.88
CA ALA A 163 11.16 -3.96 -8.51
C ALA A 163 11.87 -2.94 -9.39
N PRO A 164 12.46 -3.35 -10.54
CA PRO A 164 13.15 -2.43 -11.44
C PRO A 164 12.21 -1.50 -12.22
N GLY A 165 10.92 -1.84 -12.35
CA GLY A 165 9.93 -1.13 -13.14
C GLY A 165 9.27 0.01 -12.39
N THR A 166 10.05 1.01 -11.98
CA THR A 166 9.60 2.23 -11.33
C THR A 166 10.38 3.46 -11.83
N GLY A 167 9.91 4.65 -11.49
CA GLY A 167 10.50 5.92 -11.95
C GLY A 167 11.76 6.34 -11.19
N GLU A 168 11.79 6.17 -9.87
CA GLU A 168 12.82 6.72 -8.98
C GLU A 168 13.41 5.64 -8.06
N PRO A 169 14.01 4.56 -8.61
CA PRO A 169 14.51 3.43 -7.83
C PRO A 169 15.74 3.82 -7.01
N GLU A 170 15.78 3.41 -5.75
CA GLU A 170 16.92 3.54 -4.85
C GLU A 170 17.39 2.17 -4.36
N PRO A 171 18.71 1.89 -4.31
CA PRO A 171 19.23 0.62 -3.83
C PRO A 171 19.02 0.43 -2.33
N ASN A 172 19.19 -0.82 -1.85
CA ASN A 172 19.03 -1.22 -0.46
C ASN A 172 17.59 -1.09 0.05
N GLY A 173 16.61 -1.47 -0.80
CA GLY A 173 15.20 -1.52 -0.44
C GLY A 173 14.73 -2.85 0.13
N LEU A 174 13.42 -2.98 0.33
CA LEU A 174 12.79 -4.23 0.76
C LEU A 174 13.03 -5.34 -0.27
N THR A 175 13.28 -6.54 0.21
CA THR A 175 13.19 -7.73 -0.64
C THR A 175 11.72 -8.10 -0.88
N SER A 176 11.44 -8.83 -1.96
CA SER A 176 10.09 -9.33 -2.23
C SER A 176 9.53 -10.18 -1.08
N ARG A 177 10.40 -10.94 -0.39
CA ARG A 177 10.02 -11.74 0.79
C ARG A 177 9.57 -10.87 1.96
N GLU A 178 10.30 -9.81 2.24
CA GLU A 178 9.98 -8.87 3.32
C GLU A 178 8.66 -8.15 3.06
N GLY A 179 8.46 -7.61 1.85
CA GLY A 179 7.20 -6.96 1.49
C GLY A 179 6.00 -7.90 1.56
N ILE A 180 6.13 -9.13 1.05
CA ILE A 180 5.05 -10.14 1.16
C ILE A 180 4.78 -10.50 2.63
N ARG A 181 5.81 -10.64 3.45
CA ARG A 181 5.64 -10.89 4.89
C ARG A 181 4.96 -9.71 5.58
N MET A 182 5.37 -8.49 5.26
CA MET A 182 4.78 -7.26 5.79
C MET A 182 3.29 -7.18 5.50
N ILE A 183 2.89 -7.31 4.23
CA ILE A 183 1.47 -7.20 3.84
C ILE A 183 0.61 -8.31 4.47
N ARG A 184 1.13 -9.52 4.64
CA ARG A 184 0.46 -10.62 5.35
C ARG A 184 0.21 -10.31 6.81
N GLN A 185 1.16 -9.66 7.49
CA GLN A 185 0.99 -9.26 8.88
C GLN A 185 -0.03 -8.12 8.99
N LEU A 186 0.13 -7.09 8.19
CA LEU A 186 -0.73 -5.91 8.20
C LEU A 186 -2.19 -6.25 7.88
N SER A 187 -2.45 -7.12 6.90
CA SER A 187 -3.80 -7.48 6.49
C SER A 187 -4.65 -8.13 7.61
N LYS A 188 -3.99 -8.68 8.63
CA LYS A 188 -4.65 -9.26 9.82
C LYS A 188 -5.03 -8.20 10.86
N SER A 189 -4.42 -7.03 10.78
CA SER A 189 -4.59 -5.93 11.74
C SER A 189 -5.61 -4.89 11.29
N PHE A 190 -6.14 -5.03 10.07
CA PHE A 190 -7.07 -4.07 9.49
C PHE A 190 -8.52 -4.57 9.59
N ASP A 191 -9.42 -3.64 9.90
CA ASP A 191 -10.84 -3.84 9.72
C ASP A 191 -11.21 -3.63 8.24
N PRO A 192 -11.63 -4.67 7.50
CA PRO A 192 -11.91 -4.56 6.07
C PRO A 192 -12.97 -3.51 5.72
N ASP A 193 -13.88 -3.21 6.65
CA ASP A 193 -14.97 -2.24 6.42
C ASP A 193 -14.51 -0.79 6.64
N ARG A 194 -13.27 -0.59 7.14
CA ARG A 194 -12.65 0.72 7.42
C ARG A 194 -11.25 0.84 6.81
N PHE A 195 -11.03 0.21 5.67
CA PHE A 195 -9.74 0.11 5.03
C PHE A 195 -9.80 0.56 3.57
N ALA A 196 -8.71 1.16 3.10
CA ALA A 196 -8.44 1.40 1.69
C ALA A 196 -6.94 1.32 1.41
N MET A 197 -6.57 1.05 0.17
CA MET A 197 -5.17 0.96 -0.25
C MET A 197 -4.98 1.54 -1.66
N ASP A 198 -3.79 2.07 -1.91
CA ASP A 198 -3.25 2.17 -3.27
C ASP A 198 -1.88 1.49 -3.41
N LEU A 199 -1.58 1.11 -4.65
CA LEU A 199 -0.28 0.60 -5.11
C LEU A 199 0.13 1.44 -6.31
N VAL A 200 1.22 2.16 -6.19
CA VAL A 200 1.60 3.25 -7.10
C VAL A 200 3.03 3.09 -7.64
N GLU A 201 3.39 3.95 -8.58
CA GLU A 201 4.71 4.09 -9.21
C GLU A 201 5.19 2.85 -9.99
N ILE A 202 4.31 1.88 -10.28
CA ILE A 202 4.66 0.81 -11.21
C ILE A 202 4.69 1.38 -12.62
N ALA A 203 5.87 1.37 -13.25
CA ALA A 203 6.11 1.80 -14.61
C ALA A 203 6.48 0.60 -15.50
N PRO A 204 5.50 -0.09 -16.12
CA PRO A 204 5.74 -1.31 -16.89
C PRO A 204 6.72 -1.13 -18.05
N ALA A 205 6.86 0.09 -18.57
CA ALA A 205 7.81 0.42 -19.63
C ALA A 205 9.29 0.29 -19.20
N TYR A 206 9.57 0.37 -17.91
CA TYR A 206 10.89 0.20 -17.31
C TYR A 206 11.08 -1.19 -16.71
N ASP A 207 10.01 -2.00 -16.65
CA ASP A 207 10.06 -3.31 -16.02
C ASP A 207 10.78 -4.33 -16.90
N VAL A 208 11.43 -5.30 -16.27
CA VAL A 208 12.05 -6.41 -16.97
C VAL A 208 10.97 -7.41 -17.39
N SER A 209 10.72 -7.46 -18.68
CA SER A 209 9.75 -8.37 -19.30
C SER A 209 10.31 -8.92 -20.62
N ASP A 210 10.09 -10.19 -20.86
CA ASP A 210 10.49 -10.88 -22.10
C ASP A 210 9.31 -11.08 -23.08
N ASN A 211 8.24 -10.30 -22.97
CA ASN A 211 6.98 -10.44 -23.71
C ASN A 211 6.29 -11.81 -23.59
N SER A 212 6.93 -12.79 -22.98
CA SER A 212 6.37 -14.11 -22.65
C SER A 212 5.93 -14.18 -21.19
N SER A 213 6.26 -13.16 -20.40
CA SER A 213 5.93 -13.08 -18.99
C SER A 213 4.44 -13.02 -18.76
N TYR A 214 3.90 -14.03 -18.11
CA TYR A 214 2.48 -14.12 -17.75
C TYR A 214 2.01 -12.93 -16.89
N ASN A 215 2.91 -12.32 -16.11
CA ASN A 215 2.62 -11.26 -15.17
C ASN A 215 2.97 -9.85 -15.68
N GLY A 216 3.38 -9.69 -16.93
CA GLY A 216 3.71 -8.38 -17.50
C GLY A 216 5.09 -7.83 -17.10
N GLY A 217 5.83 -8.49 -16.20
CA GLY A 217 7.16 -8.08 -15.71
C GLY A 217 7.38 -8.46 -14.24
N ILE A 218 8.61 -8.32 -13.78
CA ILE A 218 8.99 -8.67 -12.40
C ILE A 218 8.28 -7.76 -11.39
N THR A 219 8.32 -6.47 -11.61
CA THR A 219 7.70 -5.45 -10.75
C THR A 219 6.18 -5.58 -10.75
N SER A 220 5.58 -5.71 -11.94
CA SER A 220 4.14 -5.90 -12.09
C SER A 220 3.67 -7.20 -11.41
N GLY A 221 4.45 -8.28 -11.52
CA GLY A 221 4.19 -9.55 -10.84
C GLY A 221 4.26 -9.43 -9.32
N LEU A 222 5.23 -8.66 -8.80
CA LEU A 222 5.34 -8.39 -7.36
C LEU A 222 4.15 -7.57 -6.87
N GLY A 223 3.76 -6.53 -7.59
CA GLY A 223 2.58 -5.71 -7.27
C GLY A 223 1.28 -6.53 -7.22
N GLN A 224 1.05 -7.39 -8.23
CA GLN A 224 -0.08 -8.33 -8.23
C GLN A 224 -0.06 -9.23 -6.99
N ARG A 225 1.12 -9.73 -6.60
CA ARG A 225 1.25 -10.59 -5.44
C ARG A 225 0.90 -9.87 -4.14
N LEU A 226 1.34 -8.63 -3.96
CA LEU A 226 0.98 -7.82 -2.78
C LEU A 226 -0.53 -7.67 -2.64
N ILE A 227 -1.23 -7.34 -3.73
CA ILE A 227 -2.68 -7.19 -3.72
C ILE A 227 -3.39 -8.51 -3.37
N ILE A 228 -2.95 -9.63 -3.95
CA ILE A 228 -3.55 -10.94 -3.67
C ILE A 228 -3.37 -11.33 -2.19
N GLU A 229 -2.19 -11.11 -1.62
CA GLU A 229 -1.91 -11.40 -0.21
C GLU A 229 -2.75 -10.49 0.73
N LEU A 230 -2.88 -9.20 0.39
CA LEU A 230 -3.75 -8.29 1.12
C LEU A 230 -5.20 -8.78 1.12
N LEU A 231 -5.76 -9.02 -0.07
CA LEU A 231 -7.16 -9.43 -0.21
C LEU A 231 -7.44 -10.77 0.47
N ALA A 232 -6.49 -11.71 0.42
CA ALA A 232 -6.58 -12.97 1.14
C ALA A 232 -6.65 -12.73 2.66
N GLY A 233 -5.75 -11.91 3.22
CA GLY A 233 -5.74 -11.59 4.64
C GLY A 233 -7.01 -10.87 5.09
N LEU A 234 -7.44 -9.83 4.37
CA LEU A 234 -8.70 -9.12 4.66
C LEU A 234 -9.91 -10.05 4.59
N SER A 235 -9.93 -11.00 3.64
CA SER A 235 -11.00 -12.01 3.54
C SER A 235 -11.02 -12.94 4.75
N LEU A 236 -9.87 -13.36 5.26
CA LEU A 236 -9.78 -14.17 6.47
C LEU A 236 -10.30 -13.38 7.68
N THR A 237 -9.85 -12.15 7.86
CA THR A 237 -10.31 -11.26 8.94
C THR A 237 -11.82 -11.06 8.89
N LYS A 238 -12.39 -10.74 7.73
CA LYS A 238 -13.84 -10.56 7.55
C LYS A 238 -14.67 -11.81 7.87
N ARG A 239 -14.09 -12.99 7.71
CA ARG A 239 -14.73 -14.29 7.99
C ARG A 239 -14.45 -14.81 9.40
N GLY A 240 -13.62 -14.15 10.18
CA GLY A 240 -13.16 -14.65 11.48
C GLY A 240 -12.35 -15.94 11.37
N LEU A 241 -11.59 -16.12 10.29
CA LEU A 241 -10.75 -17.28 10.02
C LEU A 241 -9.28 -16.94 10.29
N ASN A 242 -8.50 -17.97 10.64
CA ASN A 242 -7.06 -17.87 10.78
C ASN A 242 -6.33 -18.35 9.53
N GLU A 243 -5.05 -17.96 9.40
CA GLU A 243 -4.18 -18.50 8.37
C GLU A 243 -4.05 -20.02 8.51
N GLY A 244 -4.33 -20.73 7.43
CA GLY A 244 -4.33 -22.20 7.43
C GLY A 244 -5.70 -22.85 7.66
N ASP A 245 -6.72 -22.08 8.05
CA ASP A 245 -8.09 -22.58 8.11
C ASP A 245 -8.59 -22.92 6.71
N PRO A 246 -9.32 -24.04 6.54
CA PRO A 246 -9.82 -24.45 5.24
C PRO A 246 -10.91 -23.48 4.77
N VAL A 247 -10.62 -22.69 3.75
CA VAL A 247 -11.61 -21.83 3.07
C VAL A 247 -12.39 -22.69 2.08
N ARG A 248 -13.55 -23.20 2.50
CA ARG A 248 -14.49 -23.87 1.59
C ARG A 248 -15.63 -22.91 1.29
N PRO A 249 -15.95 -22.69 0.01
CA PRO A 249 -17.22 -22.05 -0.34
C PRO A 249 -18.36 -22.89 0.24
N LYS A 250 -19.36 -22.27 0.89
CA LYS A 250 -20.50 -22.97 1.49
C LYS A 250 -21.22 -23.91 0.52
N ASP A 251 -21.12 -23.63 -0.77
CA ASP A 251 -21.81 -24.35 -1.85
C ASP A 251 -20.87 -25.21 -2.70
N TYR A 252 -19.60 -25.39 -2.29
CA TYR A 252 -18.70 -26.25 -3.05
C TYR A 252 -19.03 -27.71 -2.84
N ARG A 253 -19.75 -28.32 -3.77
CA ARG A 253 -20.13 -29.73 -3.79
C ARG A 253 -19.16 -30.63 -4.56
N GLY A 254 -18.03 -30.07 -5.01
CA GLY A 254 -17.05 -30.82 -5.78
C GLY A 254 -16.22 -31.77 -4.91
N LYS A 255 -15.99 -32.98 -5.40
CA LYS A 255 -14.97 -33.91 -4.88
C LYS A 255 -13.54 -33.51 -5.28
N GLY A 256 -13.30 -32.24 -5.54
CA GLY A 256 -12.02 -31.73 -5.98
C GLY A 256 -11.08 -31.45 -4.80
N ASN A 257 -9.80 -31.67 -5.03
CA ASN A 257 -8.73 -31.32 -4.11
C ASN A 257 -8.75 -29.81 -3.87
N THR A 258 -9.00 -29.39 -2.64
CA THR A 258 -8.73 -28.01 -2.23
C THR A 258 -7.23 -27.86 -2.03
N TYR A 259 -6.55 -27.17 -2.95
CA TYR A 259 -5.17 -26.79 -2.72
C TYR A 259 -5.15 -25.70 -1.64
N ASN A 260 -4.60 -26.03 -0.49
CA ASN A 260 -4.34 -25.06 0.55
C ASN A 260 -2.94 -24.49 0.32
N PHE A 261 -2.85 -23.42 -0.46
CA PHE A 261 -1.58 -22.76 -0.80
C PHE A 261 -0.85 -22.14 0.40
N GLY A 262 -1.44 -22.12 1.57
CA GLY A 262 -0.85 -21.53 2.79
C GLY A 262 -0.30 -22.55 3.79
N ASN A 263 -0.65 -23.84 3.66
CA ASN A 263 -0.22 -24.87 4.62
C ASN A 263 0.53 -26.01 3.93
N PRO A 264 1.89 -26.04 3.99
CA PRO A 264 2.67 -27.13 3.43
C PRO A 264 2.49 -28.48 4.17
N ARG A 265 1.71 -28.49 5.27
CA ARG A 265 1.38 -29.69 6.05
C ARG A 265 -0.04 -30.22 5.80
N ALA A 266 -0.80 -29.59 4.90
CA ALA A 266 -2.08 -30.16 4.50
C ALA A 266 -1.80 -31.48 3.79
N GLU A 267 -2.20 -32.59 4.39
CA GLU A 267 -2.09 -33.92 3.77
C GLU A 267 -2.85 -33.90 2.43
N ILE A 268 -2.13 -34.13 1.35
CA ILE A 268 -2.74 -34.39 0.05
C ILE A 268 -3.51 -35.69 0.20
N PRO A 269 -4.83 -35.72 0.04
CA PRO A 269 -5.57 -37.00 0.10
C PRO A 269 -4.98 -37.95 -0.93
N LYS A 270 -4.62 -39.14 -0.50
CA LYS A 270 -4.17 -40.20 -1.42
C LYS A 270 -5.29 -40.40 -2.45
N ARG A 271 -4.91 -40.43 -3.72
CA ARG A 271 -5.80 -40.84 -4.79
C ARG A 271 -6.06 -42.34 -4.61
N ASP A 272 -7.34 -42.72 -4.39
CA ASP A 272 -7.78 -44.10 -4.57
C ASP A 272 -7.81 -44.43 -6.07
#